data_800719a281cb498dd614f8c83517a706
#
_entry.id   800719a281cb498dd614f8c83517a706
#
_cell.length_a   1.000
_cell.length_b   1.000
_cell.length_c   1.000
_cell.angle_alpha   90.00
_cell.angle_beta   90.00
_cell.angle_gamma   90.00
#
_symmetry.space_group_name_H-M   'P 1'
#
loop_
_entity.id
_entity.type
_entity.pdbx_description
1 polymer ?
#
loop_
_entity_poly.entity_id
_entity_poly.type
_entity_poly.pdbx_seq_one_letter_code
_entity_poly.pdbx_strand_id
1 'polypeptide(L)'
;VSASLTGNNELAVSNVIGSNIFNLMVVIGVCAVLTTVEVAKETIKRDIPLSLICAGLLMVLGISGLGDKSGMMLGHLDGVILIGFFAGYIVYMVQIALKANREGKKVEIEGGSDEDIKLLSVPKSIVFIVGGAVAIAVGGDVTVDAAARIAGDLGMSQTLIGLTIVSIGTSLPELVTSIVAA
;
A
#
# COMPACT_ATOMS: atom_id res chain seq x y z
N VAL A 1 3.48 -9.44 5.97
CA VAL A 1 4.20 -9.69 7.23
C VAL A 1 4.02 -11.14 7.68
N SER A 2 2.77 -11.66 7.79
CA SER A 2 2.51 -13.04 8.22
C SER A 2 3.24 -14.07 7.35
N ALA A 3 3.13 -13.98 6.02
CA ALA A 3 3.81 -14.86 5.08
C ALA A 3 5.35 -14.86 5.24
N SER A 4 5.95 -13.71 5.50
CA SER A 4 7.41 -13.61 5.76
C SER A 4 7.80 -14.26 7.09
N LEU A 5 6.98 -14.11 8.13
CA LEU A 5 7.23 -14.72 9.45
C LEU A 5 7.09 -16.25 9.41
N THR A 6 6.27 -16.78 8.53
CA THR A 6 6.09 -18.22 8.30
C THR A 6 7.08 -18.80 7.28
N GLY A 7 8.03 -17.99 6.77
CA GLY A 7 9.03 -18.40 5.80
C GLY A 7 8.56 -18.45 4.35
N ASN A 8 7.33 -18.03 4.05
CA ASN A 8 6.81 -17.95 2.67
C ASN A 8 7.15 -16.60 2.04
N ASN A 9 8.43 -16.37 1.77
CA ASN A 9 8.94 -15.10 1.25
C ASN A 9 8.46 -14.84 -0.19
N GLU A 10 8.27 -15.87 -0.98
CA GLU A 10 7.76 -15.78 -2.36
C GLU A 10 6.35 -15.18 -2.38
N LEU A 11 5.46 -15.67 -1.53
CA LEU A 11 4.11 -15.14 -1.38
C LEU A 11 4.13 -13.68 -0.89
N ALA A 12 5.03 -13.35 0.06
CA ALA A 12 5.13 -12.00 0.59
C ALA A 12 5.55 -10.98 -0.47
N VAL A 13 6.60 -11.26 -1.24
CA VAL A 13 7.09 -10.37 -2.31
C VAL A 13 6.07 -10.26 -3.44
N SER A 14 5.48 -11.39 -3.86
CA SER A 14 4.46 -11.42 -4.90
C SER A 14 3.23 -10.59 -4.52
N ASN A 15 2.79 -10.66 -3.27
CA ASN A 15 1.68 -9.82 -2.78
C ASN A 15 2.02 -8.33 -2.83
N VAL A 16 3.23 -7.92 -2.43
CA VAL A 16 3.64 -6.49 -2.49
C VAL A 16 3.61 -5.98 -3.93
N ILE A 17 4.15 -6.74 -4.87
CA ILE A 17 4.15 -6.35 -6.29
C ILE A 17 2.72 -6.34 -6.85
N GLY A 18 1.95 -7.39 -6.61
CA GLY A 18 0.60 -7.54 -7.14
C GLY A 18 -0.36 -6.48 -6.60
N SER A 19 -0.30 -6.16 -5.30
CA SER A 19 -1.14 -5.11 -4.70
C SER A 19 -0.81 -3.72 -5.26
N ASN A 20 0.46 -3.42 -5.53
CA ASN A 20 0.83 -2.18 -6.20
C ASN A 20 0.25 -2.11 -7.63
N ILE A 21 0.37 -3.19 -8.41
CA ILE A 21 -0.22 -3.27 -9.75
C ILE A 21 -1.74 -3.10 -9.69
N PHE A 22 -2.41 -3.80 -8.77
CA PHE A 22 -3.85 -3.71 -8.59
C PHE A 22 -4.29 -2.28 -8.23
N ASN A 23 -3.61 -1.65 -7.28
CA ASN A 23 -3.93 -0.29 -6.85
C ASN A 23 -3.73 0.74 -7.97
N LEU A 24 -2.61 0.65 -8.71
CA LEU A 24 -2.33 1.58 -9.80
C LEU A 24 -3.25 1.38 -11.03
N MET A 25 -3.60 0.14 -11.38
CA MET A 25 -4.36 -0.12 -12.59
C MET A 25 -5.86 -0.24 -12.32
N VAL A 26 -6.25 -0.99 -11.28
CA VAL A 26 -7.67 -1.29 -11.03
C VAL A 26 -8.31 -0.21 -10.16
N VAL A 27 -7.72 0.13 -9.02
CA VAL A 27 -8.34 1.13 -8.12
C VAL A 27 -8.41 2.48 -8.80
N ILE A 28 -7.30 3.00 -9.31
CA ILE A 28 -7.30 4.29 -10.02
C ILE A 28 -8.12 4.22 -11.30
N GLY A 29 -8.06 3.10 -12.04
CA GLY A 29 -8.83 2.91 -13.27
C GLY A 29 -10.33 2.93 -13.04
N VAL A 30 -10.82 2.25 -11.99
CA VAL A 30 -12.25 2.27 -11.62
C VAL A 30 -12.67 3.66 -11.20
N CYS A 31 -11.89 4.35 -10.36
CA CYS A 31 -12.18 5.73 -9.97
C CYS A 31 -12.26 6.66 -11.21
N ALA A 32 -11.32 6.52 -12.15
CA ALA A 32 -11.31 7.34 -13.37
C ALA A 32 -12.48 7.07 -14.31
N VAL A 33 -13.07 5.87 -14.25
CA VAL A 33 -14.31 5.55 -14.99
C VAL A 33 -15.53 6.16 -14.32
N LEU A 34 -15.55 6.21 -12.98
CA LEU A 34 -16.69 6.72 -12.20
C LEU A 34 -16.71 8.26 -12.17
N THR A 35 -15.53 8.87 -12.04
CA THR A 35 -15.38 10.32 -11.90
C THR A 35 -14.06 10.80 -12.51
N THR A 36 -13.95 12.11 -12.75
CA THR A 36 -12.70 12.71 -13.23
C THR A 36 -11.69 12.75 -12.09
N VAL A 37 -10.59 12.02 -12.21
CA VAL A 37 -9.50 12.03 -11.23
C VAL A 37 -8.54 13.16 -11.56
N GLU A 38 -8.58 14.22 -10.76
CA GLU A 38 -7.62 15.32 -10.88
C GLU A 38 -6.30 14.94 -10.19
N VAL A 39 -5.19 15.13 -10.90
CA VAL A 39 -3.85 14.84 -10.37
C VAL A 39 -3.17 16.14 -9.97
N ALA A 40 -2.88 16.31 -8.69
CA ALA A 40 -2.20 17.49 -8.20
C ALA A 40 -0.79 17.64 -8.79
N LYS A 41 -0.36 18.89 -9.00
CA LYS A 41 0.98 19.18 -9.54
C LYS A 41 2.10 18.68 -8.64
N GLU A 42 1.88 18.67 -7.34
CA GLU A 42 2.79 18.13 -6.33
C GLU A 42 2.98 16.63 -6.51
N THR A 43 1.90 15.89 -6.72
CA THR A 43 1.92 14.45 -7.00
C THR A 43 2.76 14.14 -8.25
N ILE A 44 2.56 14.88 -9.34
CA ILE A 44 3.32 14.68 -10.57
C ILE A 44 4.81 14.96 -10.38
N LYS A 45 5.16 16.02 -9.64
CA LYS A 45 6.54 16.48 -9.50
C LYS A 45 7.32 15.80 -8.38
N ARG A 46 6.65 15.29 -7.37
CA ARG A 46 7.26 14.73 -6.17
C ARG A 46 6.94 13.24 -6.00
N ASP A 47 5.65 12.89 -5.95
CA ASP A 47 5.24 11.56 -5.49
C ASP A 47 5.45 10.49 -6.58
N ILE A 48 5.15 10.80 -7.84
CA ILE A 48 5.43 9.89 -8.97
C ILE A 48 6.93 9.64 -9.16
N PRO A 49 7.82 10.65 -9.22
CA PRO A 49 9.25 10.39 -9.31
C PRO A 49 9.79 9.59 -8.12
N LEU A 50 9.30 9.87 -6.91
CA LEU A 50 9.70 9.14 -5.72
C LEU A 50 9.27 7.68 -5.77
N SER A 51 8.04 7.39 -6.20
CA SER A 51 7.56 6.00 -6.35
C SER A 51 8.38 5.24 -7.39
N LEU A 52 8.80 5.88 -8.48
CA LEU A 52 9.70 5.29 -9.46
C LEU A 52 11.09 5.01 -8.89
N ILE A 53 11.62 5.91 -8.06
CA ILE A 53 12.88 5.69 -7.35
C ILE A 53 12.75 4.50 -6.39
N CYS A 54 11.66 4.40 -5.63
CA CYS A 54 11.42 3.27 -4.73
C CYS A 54 11.34 1.94 -5.49
N ALA A 55 10.62 1.91 -6.62
CA ALA A 55 10.51 0.72 -7.46
C ALA A 55 11.88 0.34 -8.06
N GLY A 56 12.64 1.33 -8.54
CA GLY A 56 13.99 1.12 -9.04
C GLY A 56 14.96 0.60 -7.96
N LEU A 57 14.89 1.17 -6.75
CA LEU A 57 15.67 0.72 -5.62
C LEU A 57 15.36 -0.73 -5.26
N LEU A 58 14.07 -1.07 -5.15
CA LEU A 58 13.64 -2.45 -4.89
C LEU A 58 14.14 -3.42 -5.96
N MET A 59 14.06 -3.02 -7.24
CA MET A 59 14.55 -3.83 -8.36
C MET A 59 16.07 -4.03 -8.28
N VAL A 60 16.84 -2.97 -8.05
CA VAL A 60 18.29 -3.04 -7.93
C VAL A 60 18.72 -3.92 -6.76
N LEU A 61 18.11 -3.76 -5.59
CA LEU A 61 18.41 -4.58 -4.41
C LEU A 61 18.03 -6.05 -4.63
N GLY A 62 16.88 -6.31 -5.26
CA GLY A 62 16.44 -7.67 -5.56
C GLY A 62 17.33 -8.40 -6.58
N ILE A 63 17.96 -7.66 -7.51
CA ILE A 63 18.89 -8.23 -8.50
C ILE A 63 20.30 -8.37 -7.93
N SER A 64 20.76 -7.37 -7.16
CA SER A 64 22.15 -7.29 -6.70
C SER A 64 22.47 -8.27 -5.57
N GLY A 65 21.46 -8.71 -4.80
CA GLY A 65 21.65 -9.64 -3.69
C GLY A 65 22.75 -9.21 -2.73
N LEU A 66 22.78 -7.93 -2.33
CA LEU A 66 23.86 -7.33 -1.51
C LEU A 66 24.17 -8.07 -0.21
N GLY A 67 23.29 -8.97 0.22
CA GLY A 67 23.43 -9.74 1.46
C GLY A 67 23.68 -11.23 1.30
N ASP A 68 23.50 -11.80 0.11
CA ASP A 68 23.67 -13.24 -0.09
C ASP A 68 24.17 -13.57 -1.51
N LYS A 69 25.13 -14.50 -1.61
CA LYS A 69 25.78 -14.88 -2.89
C LYS A 69 24.90 -15.75 -3.79
N SER A 70 23.66 -16.04 -3.41
CA SER A 70 22.75 -16.95 -4.12
C SER A 70 21.86 -16.31 -5.18
N GLY A 71 21.99 -14.98 -5.43
CA GLY A 71 21.35 -14.26 -6.53
C GLY A 71 19.81 -14.09 -6.37
N MET A 72 19.29 -12.90 -6.71
CA MET A 72 17.86 -12.55 -6.68
C MET A 72 17.12 -12.79 -5.35
N MET A 73 17.74 -12.44 -4.23
CA MET A 73 17.14 -12.51 -2.89
C MET A 73 17.31 -11.18 -2.16
N LEU A 74 16.28 -10.75 -1.46
CA LEU A 74 16.37 -9.59 -0.54
C LEU A 74 16.93 -10.05 0.80
N GLY A 75 18.12 -9.58 1.14
CA GLY A 75 18.79 -9.88 2.41
C GLY A 75 18.45 -8.90 3.53
N HIS A 76 18.99 -9.13 4.71
CA HIS A 76 18.79 -8.25 5.87
C HIS A 76 19.31 -6.82 5.63
N LEU A 77 20.44 -6.68 4.92
CA LEU A 77 20.99 -5.37 4.58
C LEU A 77 20.07 -4.60 3.63
N ASP A 78 19.47 -5.27 2.64
CA ASP A 78 18.53 -4.68 1.73
C ASP A 78 17.27 -4.19 2.47
N GLY A 79 16.80 -4.98 3.45
CA GLY A 79 15.70 -4.59 4.33
C GLY A 79 16.03 -3.35 5.17
N VAL A 80 17.24 -3.26 5.74
CA VAL A 80 17.68 -2.08 6.49
C VAL A 80 17.74 -0.84 5.59
N ILE A 81 18.23 -0.96 4.35
CA ILE A 81 18.29 0.13 3.39
C ILE A 81 16.87 0.62 3.05
N LEU A 82 15.95 -0.29 2.77
CA LEU A 82 14.56 0.06 2.45
C LEU A 82 13.84 0.74 3.63
N ILE A 83 14.02 0.23 4.85
CA ILE A 83 13.46 0.85 6.06
C ILE A 83 14.09 2.23 6.31
N GLY A 84 15.40 2.36 6.13
CA GLY A 84 16.11 3.65 6.25
C GLY A 84 15.61 4.68 5.24
N PHE A 85 15.39 4.26 3.99
CA PHE A 85 14.82 5.12 2.96
C PHE A 85 13.39 5.54 3.29
N PHE A 86 12.57 4.62 3.79
CA PHE A 86 11.20 4.92 4.23
C PHE A 86 11.18 5.89 5.43
N ALA A 87 12.04 5.68 6.43
CA ALA A 87 12.16 6.59 7.57
C ALA A 87 12.58 8.00 7.12
N GLY A 88 13.55 8.11 6.20
CA GLY A 88 13.94 9.37 5.60
C GLY A 88 12.79 10.08 4.87
N TYR A 89 11.99 9.31 4.14
CA TYR A 89 10.79 9.83 3.49
C TYR A 89 9.77 10.37 4.49
N ILE A 90 9.49 9.65 5.57
CA ILE A 90 8.57 10.12 6.62
C ILE A 90 9.08 11.42 7.25
N VAL A 91 10.37 11.51 7.58
CA VAL A 91 10.97 12.74 8.13
C VAL A 91 10.82 13.90 7.14
N TYR A 92 11.07 13.67 5.86
CA TYR A 92 10.91 14.67 4.80
C TYR A 92 9.45 15.15 4.71
N MET A 93 8.47 14.25 4.72
CA MET A 93 7.04 14.60 4.68
C MET A 93 6.60 15.39 5.92
N VAL A 94 7.06 14.99 7.11
CA VAL A 94 6.79 15.72 8.35
C VAL A 94 7.37 17.14 8.29
N GLN A 95 8.58 17.32 7.77
CA GLN A 95 9.20 18.64 7.61
C GLN A 95 8.39 19.53 6.66
N ILE A 96 7.90 19.00 5.53
CA ILE A 96 7.03 19.74 4.60
C ILE A 96 5.74 20.16 5.31
N ALA A 97 5.08 19.23 6.01
CA ALA A 97 3.84 19.51 6.72
C ALA A 97 4.02 20.59 7.80
N LEU A 98 5.10 20.51 8.58
CA LEU A 98 5.43 21.51 9.60
C LEU A 98 5.75 22.89 8.98
N LYS A 99 6.44 22.91 7.85
CA LYS A 99 6.75 24.15 7.12
C LYS A 99 5.46 24.80 6.58
N ALA A 100 4.59 24.02 5.94
CA ALA A 100 3.32 24.51 5.44
C ALA A 100 2.44 25.08 6.56
N ASN A 101 2.39 24.42 7.71
CA ASN A 101 1.66 24.89 8.89
C ASN A 101 2.24 26.22 9.44
N ARG A 102 3.56 26.38 9.44
CA ARG A 102 4.23 27.65 9.85
C ARG A 102 3.96 28.82 8.90
N GLU A 103 3.81 28.52 7.61
CA GLU A 103 3.52 29.51 6.57
C GLU A 103 2.02 29.84 6.47
N GLY A 104 1.18 29.28 7.36
CA GLY A 104 -0.28 29.51 7.38
C GLY A 104 -0.99 28.96 6.14
N LYS A 105 -0.30 28.18 5.32
CA LYS A 105 -0.93 27.43 4.22
C LYS A 105 -1.69 26.26 4.83
N LYS A 106 -3.02 26.25 4.67
CA LYS A 106 -3.78 25.02 4.92
C LYS A 106 -3.17 23.93 4.03
N VAL A 107 -2.68 22.87 4.64
CA VAL A 107 -2.37 21.65 3.90
C VAL A 107 -3.72 21.17 3.38
N GLU A 108 -3.99 21.38 2.11
CA GLU A 108 -5.14 20.76 1.45
C GLU A 108 -4.89 19.25 1.53
N ILE A 109 -5.63 18.60 2.41
CA ILE A 109 -5.70 17.14 2.44
C ILE A 109 -6.53 16.81 1.21
N GLU A 110 -5.86 16.35 0.17
CA GLU A 110 -6.52 15.88 -1.06
C GLU A 110 -7.57 14.83 -0.66
N GLY A 111 -8.82 15.09 -1.03
CA GLY A 111 -9.96 14.20 -0.76
C GLY A 111 -10.99 14.72 0.25
N GLY A 112 -10.82 15.92 0.80
CA GLY A 112 -11.86 16.57 1.60
C GLY A 112 -12.71 17.49 0.74
N SER A 113 -13.82 17.02 0.17
CA SER A 113 -14.90 17.90 -0.20
C SER A 113 -15.40 18.62 1.06
N ASP A 114 -15.61 19.94 0.98
CA ASP A 114 -16.23 20.77 2.03
C ASP A 114 -17.73 20.41 2.27
N GLU A 115 -18.11 19.16 2.07
CA GLU A 115 -19.43 18.69 2.46
C GLU A 115 -19.49 18.58 3.98
N ASP A 116 -20.60 19.02 4.57
CA ASP A 116 -20.93 19.01 6.00
C ASP A 116 -20.68 17.63 6.66
N ILE A 117 -19.41 17.31 6.89
CA ILE A 117 -19.01 16.10 7.61
C ILE A 117 -19.47 16.28 9.05
N LYS A 118 -20.54 15.57 9.43
CA LYS A 118 -20.98 15.50 10.82
C LYS A 118 -19.82 14.95 11.66
N LEU A 119 -19.14 15.84 12.36
CA LEU A 119 -18.04 15.46 13.24
C LEU A 119 -18.58 14.51 14.33
N LEU A 120 -18.12 13.28 14.29
CA LEU A 120 -18.37 12.33 15.38
C LEU A 120 -17.56 12.75 16.61
N SER A 121 -18.08 12.42 17.79
CA SER A 121 -17.31 12.61 19.03
C SER A 121 -16.06 11.75 19.02
N VAL A 122 -14.94 12.26 19.54
CA VAL A 122 -13.64 11.58 19.56
C VAL A 122 -13.72 10.11 20.03
N PRO A 123 -14.43 9.75 21.11
CA PRO A 123 -14.57 8.35 21.54
C PRO A 123 -15.23 7.47 20.48
N LYS A 124 -16.29 7.98 19.83
CA LYS A 124 -16.96 7.24 18.75
C LYS A 124 -16.06 7.04 17.55
N SER A 125 -15.31 8.09 17.15
CA SER A 125 -14.35 7.98 16.06
C SER A 125 -13.28 6.92 16.33
N ILE A 126 -12.74 6.86 17.55
CA ILE A 126 -11.76 5.84 17.94
C ILE A 126 -12.36 4.44 17.84
N VAL A 127 -13.59 4.24 18.36
CA VAL A 127 -14.27 2.93 18.29
C VAL A 127 -14.49 2.50 16.83
N PHE A 128 -14.93 3.40 15.95
CA PHE A 128 -15.12 3.08 14.54
C PHE A 128 -13.81 2.80 13.81
N ILE A 129 -12.74 3.57 14.10
CA ILE A 129 -11.41 3.35 13.51
C ILE A 129 -10.85 1.98 13.95
N VAL A 130 -10.82 1.73 15.25
CA VAL A 130 -10.27 0.46 15.78
C VAL A 130 -11.13 -0.72 15.38
N GLY A 131 -12.46 -0.61 15.51
CA GLY A 131 -13.39 -1.67 15.14
C GLY A 131 -13.34 -1.99 13.63
N GLY A 132 -13.29 -0.96 12.79
CA GLY A 132 -13.13 -1.10 11.35
C GLY A 132 -11.80 -1.74 10.97
N ALA A 133 -10.70 -1.29 11.58
CA ALA A 133 -9.37 -1.85 11.34
C ALA A 133 -9.31 -3.35 11.71
N VAL A 134 -9.88 -3.73 12.87
CA VAL A 134 -9.95 -5.13 13.29
C VAL A 134 -10.84 -5.95 12.35
N ALA A 135 -11.99 -5.42 11.94
CA ALA A 135 -12.89 -6.11 11.02
C ALA A 135 -12.25 -6.35 9.65
N ILE A 136 -11.53 -5.34 9.12
CA ILE A 136 -10.80 -5.47 7.87
C ILE A 136 -9.66 -6.50 8.00
N ALA A 137 -8.86 -6.43 9.07
CA ALA A 137 -7.77 -7.36 9.28
C ALA A 137 -8.26 -8.81 9.38
N VAL A 138 -9.21 -9.08 10.25
CA VAL A 138 -9.73 -10.45 10.47
C VAL A 138 -10.51 -10.95 9.25
N GLY A 139 -11.39 -10.14 8.68
CA GLY A 139 -12.19 -10.52 7.51
C GLY A 139 -11.33 -10.72 6.27
N GLY A 140 -10.33 -9.86 6.07
CA GLY A 140 -9.37 -9.96 4.99
C GLY A 140 -8.53 -11.24 5.09
N ASP A 141 -7.92 -11.50 6.25
CA ASP A 141 -7.10 -12.70 6.47
C ASP A 141 -7.89 -13.99 6.22
N VAL A 142 -9.09 -14.11 6.79
CA VAL A 142 -9.94 -15.31 6.60
C VAL A 142 -10.31 -15.52 5.13
N THR A 143 -10.68 -14.45 4.43
CA THR A 143 -11.10 -14.53 3.02
C THR A 143 -9.91 -14.87 2.12
N VAL A 144 -8.80 -14.20 2.30
CA VAL A 144 -7.58 -14.41 1.52
C VAL A 144 -7.01 -15.80 1.75
N ASP A 145 -6.95 -16.26 2.99
CA ASP A 145 -6.45 -17.60 3.33
C ASP A 145 -7.33 -18.70 2.71
N ALA A 146 -8.65 -18.57 2.78
CA ALA A 146 -9.56 -19.52 2.16
C ALA A 146 -9.41 -19.58 0.64
N ALA A 147 -9.35 -18.39 0.00
CA ALA A 147 -9.17 -18.30 -1.45
C ALA A 147 -7.80 -18.85 -1.90
N ALA A 148 -6.75 -18.55 -1.15
CA ALA A 148 -5.39 -19.02 -1.42
C ALA A 148 -5.28 -20.56 -1.29
N ARG A 149 -5.95 -21.16 -0.30
CA ARG A 149 -6.02 -22.63 -0.15
C ARG A 149 -6.72 -23.29 -1.33
N ILE A 150 -7.91 -22.80 -1.72
CA ILE A 150 -8.64 -23.31 -2.88
C ILE A 150 -7.79 -23.22 -4.16
N ALA A 151 -7.11 -22.10 -4.38
CA ALA A 151 -6.24 -21.91 -5.52
C ALA A 151 -5.03 -22.85 -5.51
N GLY A 152 -4.45 -23.09 -4.32
CA GLY A 152 -3.38 -24.07 -4.13
C GLY A 152 -3.83 -25.50 -4.45
N ASP A 153 -5.02 -25.89 -4.00
CA ASP A 153 -5.62 -27.19 -4.31
C ASP A 153 -5.90 -27.37 -5.82
N LEU A 154 -6.13 -26.27 -6.53
CA LEU A 154 -6.27 -26.22 -7.98
C LEU A 154 -4.91 -26.22 -8.73
N GLY A 155 -3.79 -26.27 -8.01
CA GLY A 155 -2.44 -26.37 -8.58
C GLY A 155 -1.81 -25.02 -8.95
N MET A 156 -2.32 -23.88 -8.46
CA MET A 156 -1.69 -22.58 -8.66
C MET A 156 -0.39 -22.47 -7.86
N SER A 157 0.65 -21.84 -8.46
CA SER A 157 1.91 -21.56 -7.76
C SER A 157 1.72 -20.48 -6.68
N GLN A 158 2.57 -20.51 -5.64
CA GLN A 158 2.54 -19.49 -4.56
C GLN A 158 2.74 -18.08 -5.11
N THR A 159 3.61 -17.91 -6.11
CA THR A 159 3.81 -16.63 -6.81
C THR A 159 2.51 -16.15 -7.45
N LEU A 160 1.80 -17.02 -8.17
CA LEU A 160 0.56 -16.64 -8.86
C LEU A 160 -0.57 -16.33 -7.86
N ILE A 161 -0.68 -17.11 -6.78
CA ILE A 161 -1.62 -16.83 -5.68
C ILE A 161 -1.32 -15.45 -5.05
N GLY A 162 -0.06 -15.17 -4.77
CA GLY A 162 0.37 -13.88 -4.19
C GLY A 162 0.09 -12.70 -5.11
N LEU A 163 0.43 -12.83 -6.40
CA LEU A 163 0.22 -11.77 -7.39
C LEU A 163 -1.25 -11.48 -7.70
N THR A 164 -2.12 -12.45 -7.52
CA THR A 164 -3.54 -12.33 -7.88
C THR A 164 -4.44 -12.32 -6.65
N ILE A 165 -4.72 -13.47 -6.07
CA ILE A 165 -5.75 -13.66 -5.04
C ILE A 165 -5.43 -12.85 -3.78
N VAL A 166 -4.19 -12.99 -3.27
CA VAL A 166 -3.79 -12.27 -2.04
C VAL A 166 -3.72 -10.76 -2.30
N SER A 167 -3.18 -10.37 -3.45
CA SER A 167 -3.05 -8.96 -3.83
C SER A 167 -4.41 -8.27 -4.04
N ILE A 168 -5.34 -8.93 -4.71
CA ILE A 168 -6.72 -8.43 -4.87
C ILE A 168 -7.37 -8.34 -3.49
N GLY A 169 -7.32 -9.40 -2.69
CA GLY A 169 -7.96 -9.46 -1.39
C GLY A 169 -7.45 -8.39 -0.42
N THR A 170 -6.14 -8.19 -0.37
CA THR A 170 -5.53 -7.15 0.50
C THR A 170 -5.79 -5.72 0.01
N SER A 171 -6.11 -5.52 -1.27
CA SER A 171 -6.39 -4.20 -1.84
C SER A 171 -7.90 -3.92 -2.05
N LEU A 172 -8.78 -4.85 -1.68
CA LEU A 172 -10.23 -4.61 -1.71
C LEU A 172 -10.68 -3.44 -0.82
N PRO A 173 -10.16 -3.25 0.40
CA PRO A 173 -10.50 -2.10 1.23
C PRO A 173 -10.17 -0.77 0.54
N GLU A 174 -9.02 -0.68 -0.11
CA GLU A 174 -8.59 0.51 -0.86
C GLU A 174 -9.53 0.78 -2.04
N LEU A 175 -9.94 -0.26 -2.76
CA LEU A 175 -10.89 -0.13 -3.86
C LEU A 175 -12.23 0.39 -3.36
N VAL A 176 -12.79 -0.20 -2.30
CA VAL A 176 -14.08 0.22 -1.75
C VAL A 176 -14.03 1.64 -1.22
N THR A 177 -13.00 2.00 -0.46
CA THR A 177 -12.85 3.36 0.07
C THR A 177 -12.68 4.40 -1.03
N SER A 178 -11.93 4.06 -2.08
CA SER A 178 -11.72 4.93 -3.23
C SER A 178 -13.01 5.14 -4.05
N ILE A 179 -13.82 4.09 -4.24
CA ILE A 179 -15.13 4.20 -4.92
C ILE A 179 -16.10 5.07 -4.11
N VAL A 180 -16.10 4.92 -2.78
CA VAL A 180 -16.99 5.72 -1.91
C VAL A 180 -16.56 7.19 -1.86
N ALA A 181 -15.25 7.47 -2.02
CA ALA A 181 -14.71 8.82 -2.04
C ALA A 181 -14.81 9.51 -3.41
N ALA A 182 -15.00 8.75 -4.50
CA ALA A 182 -15.13 9.25 -5.87
C ALA A 182 -16.54 9.79 -6.16
#